data_967394ac5c12ef0713b0a0118f20b302
#
_entry.id   967394ac5c12ef0713b0a0118f20b302
#
_cell.length_a   1.000
_cell.length_b   1.000
_cell.length_c   1.000
_cell.angle_alpha   90.00
_cell.angle_beta   90.00
_cell.angle_gamma   90.00
#
_symmetry.space_group_name_H-M   'P 1'
#
loop_
_entity.id
_entity.type
_entity.pdbx_description
1 polymer ?
#
loop_
_entity_poly.entity_id
_entity_poly.type
_entity_poly.pdbx_seq_one_letter_code
_entity_poly.pdbx_strand_id
1 'polypeptide(L)'
;MHDPKAFSSNKLTIIDMKDKNLLLAAILLLISAAFVTESALADESGMANESISASPNEAELVAFVESAVAYAKENGKDMALKEFSNKTGSFVKGELYIYAYDFNGTNIAHPFKPDWIGENKLNESDSNGVLYIRNLINVAKEEKGFTYFIFPNPAHDNRDELKLGYVMKMDDNWWLGSGLYLSDISATFGQEERDDLVAYVNEALQFAQENGKDDALAVFNDLNGNFTREGRYIFAYDYEGQTLALPYQPELVGTSRIDAQDPNGVYFIQQAINTARVGNGFFYYIYPDPSRNMIEALKLSYVANVDDAWFLGSGIYAKGEEAN
;
A
#
# COMPACT_ATOMS: atom_id res chain seq x y z
N MET A 1 -17.01 69.56 28.69
CA MET A 1 -15.86 69.11 29.55
C MET A 1 -15.51 67.70 29.26
N HIS A 2 -14.28 67.50 28.88
CA HIS A 2 -13.52 66.25 28.62
C HIS A 2 -13.62 65.59 27.23
N ASP A 3 -12.50 65.72 26.61
CA ASP A 3 -11.92 65.37 25.33
C ASP A 3 -11.76 63.82 25.15
N PRO A 4 -11.98 63.26 23.98
CA PRO A 4 -11.61 61.88 23.69
C PRO A 4 -10.26 61.80 22.97
N LYS A 5 -9.37 61.03 23.53
CA LYS A 5 -8.03 60.70 22.96
C LYS A 5 -8.09 59.85 21.71
N ALA A 6 -7.26 60.27 20.75
CA ALA A 6 -6.98 59.61 19.50
C ALA A 6 -6.45 58.18 19.63
N PHE A 7 -6.92 57.28 18.74
CA PHE A 7 -6.30 55.98 18.43
C PHE A 7 -5.55 56.05 17.10
N SER A 8 -4.26 55.77 17.19
CA SER A 8 -3.31 55.74 16.10
C SER A 8 -3.59 54.58 15.16
N SER A 9 -3.72 54.82 13.84
CA SER A 9 -3.80 53.83 12.79
C SER A 9 -2.43 53.28 12.47
N ASN A 10 -2.21 51.97 12.72
CA ASN A 10 -1.06 51.25 12.15
C ASN A 10 -1.30 50.95 10.67
N LYS A 11 -0.53 51.60 9.81
CA LYS A 11 -0.42 51.26 8.37
C LYS A 11 0.29 49.92 8.23
N LEU A 12 -0.44 48.89 7.73
CA LEU A 12 0.17 47.70 7.18
C LEU A 12 0.83 48.05 5.85
N THR A 13 2.14 47.91 5.81
CA THR A 13 2.92 48.06 4.56
C THR A 13 2.73 46.81 3.72
N ILE A 14 2.15 46.93 2.53
CA ILE A 14 2.06 45.86 1.52
C ILE A 14 3.48 45.62 1.01
N ILE A 15 4.04 44.46 1.28
CA ILE A 15 5.31 44.01 0.71
C ILE A 15 5.01 43.44 -0.68
N ASP A 16 5.63 44.08 -1.69
CA ASP A 16 5.48 43.79 -3.11
C ASP A 16 5.97 42.35 -3.44
N MET A 17 5.18 41.62 -4.22
CA MET A 17 5.39 40.20 -4.59
C MET A 17 6.65 39.92 -5.44
N LYS A 18 7.48 40.91 -5.73
CA LYS A 18 8.73 40.72 -6.48
C LYS A 18 9.91 40.20 -5.68
N ASP A 19 9.87 40.31 -4.35
CA ASP A 19 10.99 39.85 -3.49
C ASP A 19 10.97 38.38 -3.08
N LYS A 20 9.88 37.67 -3.34
CA LYS A 20 9.80 36.23 -3.01
C LYS A 20 10.65 35.31 -3.89
N ASN A 21 10.93 35.72 -5.12
CA ASN A 21 11.76 34.92 -6.04
C ASN A 21 13.27 35.09 -5.78
N LEU A 22 13.69 36.15 -5.09
CA LEU A 22 15.09 36.30 -4.67
C LEU A 22 15.43 35.51 -3.39
N LEU A 23 14.46 35.26 -2.53
CA LEU A 23 14.68 34.48 -1.29
C LEU A 23 14.78 32.97 -1.54
N LEU A 24 14.09 32.45 -2.57
CA LEU A 24 14.22 31.04 -2.98
C LEU A 24 15.54 30.73 -3.67
N ALA A 25 16.12 31.69 -4.38
CA ALA A 25 17.42 31.52 -5.03
C ALA A 25 18.60 31.55 -4.05
N ALA A 26 18.46 32.21 -2.91
CA ALA A 26 19.50 32.27 -1.87
C ALA A 26 19.57 31.04 -0.99
N ILE A 27 18.48 30.28 -0.84
CA ILE A 27 18.44 29.04 -0.05
C ILE A 27 19.02 27.84 -0.85
N LEU A 28 18.92 27.87 -2.18
CA LEU A 28 19.52 26.83 -3.05
C LEU A 28 21.04 26.94 -3.23
N LEU A 29 21.66 28.07 -2.87
CA LEU A 29 23.11 28.30 -3.01
C LEU A 29 23.91 28.01 -1.72
N LEU A 30 23.24 27.71 -0.60
CA LEU A 30 23.91 27.42 0.69
C LEU A 30 24.04 25.90 1.02
N ILE A 31 23.53 25.02 0.16
CA ILE A 31 23.65 23.57 0.34
C ILE A 31 24.82 22.96 -0.47
N SER A 32 25.49 23.74 -1.33
CA SER A 32 26.58 23.25 -2.21
C SER A 32 28.02 23.54 -1.72
N ALA A 33 28.24 24.04 -0.48
CA ALA A 33 29.56 24.46 -0.02
C ALA A 33 30.06 23.81 1.28
N ALA A 34 29.70 22.53 1.54
CA ALA A 34 30.19 21.80 2.71
C ALA A 34 30.70 20.40 2.37
N PHE A 35 31.44 20.22 1.27
CA PHE A 35 32.22 19.01 1.03
C PHE A 35 33.45 19.33 0.20
N VAL A 36 34.48 19.91 0.80
CA VAL A 36 35.88 19.76 0.38
C VAL A 36 36.76 20.04 1.61
N THR A 37 37.38 19.05 2.18
CA THR A 37 38.76 18.86 2.52
C THR A 37 38.93 17.74 3.53
N GLU A 38 39.39 16.61 3.07
CA GLU A 38 40.51 15.92 3.70
C GLU A 38 41.07 14.94 2.67
N SER A 39 42.25 15.28 2.19
CA SER A 39 43.02 14.46 1.26
C SER A 39 44.18 13.82 1.97
N ALA A 40 44.47 12.59 1.52
CA ALA A 40 45.72 11.88 1.50
C ALA A 40 46.04 10.96 2.69
N LEU A 41 45.91 9.67 2.41
CA LEU A 41 47.07 8.77 2.33
C LEU A 41 46.65 7.53 1.51
N ALA A 42 47.41 7.26 0.48
CA ALA A 42 47.22 6.13 -0.41
C ALA A 42 47.71 4.84 0.27
N ASP A 43 46.91 3.76 0.06
CA ASP A 43 47.47 2.42 -0.06
C ASP A 43 46.78 1.68 -1.19
N GLU A 44 47.57 1.24 -2.17
CA GLU A 44 47.10 0.46 -3.31
C GLU A 44 46.86 -0.98 -2.88
N SER A 45 45.61 -1.37 -2.80
CA SER A 45 45.19 -2.76 -3.06
C SER A 45 43.89 -2.73 -3.83
N GLY A 46 44.01 -3.05 -5.11
CA GLY A 46 42.84 -3.11 -6.02
C GLY A 46 41.84 -4.14 -5.56
N MET A 47 40.73 -3.65 -5.02
CA MET A 47 39.42 -4.32 -5.07
C MET A 47 38.45 -3.32 -5.61
N ALA A 48 37.89 -3.67 -6.78
CA ALA A 48 36.75 -2.94 -7.33
C ALA A 48 35.66 -2.88 -6.25
N ASN A 49 35.41 -1.69 -5.74
CA ASN A 49 34.30 -1.41 -4.88
C ASN A 49 33.05 -1.44 -5.78
N GLU A 50 32.46 -2.63 -5.95
CA GLU A 50 31.08 -2.71 -6.40
C GLU A 50 30.28 -1.94 -5.34
N SER A 51 29.83 -0.75 -5.68
CA SER A 51 28.86 -0.03 -4.90
C SER A 51 27.61 -0.91 -4.83
N ILE A 52 27.44 -1.58 -3.68
CA ILE A 52 26.17 -2.22 -3.36
C ILE A 52 25.14 -1.08 -3.37
N SER A 53 24.39 -0.98 -4.44
CA SER A 53 23.25 -0.09 -4.52
C SER A 53 22.31 -0.50 -3.39
N ALA A 54 22.10 0.37 -2.40
CA ALA A 54 21.08 0.14 -1.39
C ALA A 54 19.73 -0.11 -2.09
N SER A 55 18.93 -1.06 -1.58
CA SER A 55 17.59 -1.31 -2.12
C SER A 55 16.76 -0.03 -2.05
N PRO A 56 15.92 0.26 -3.07
CA PRO A 56 15.05 1.44 -3.05
C PRO A 56 14.14 1.42 -1.82
N ASN A 57 13.74 2.59 -1.34
CA ASN A 57 12.79 2.76 -0.25
C ASN A 57 11.45 3.34 -0.74
N GLU A 58 10.46 3.45 0.14
CA GLU A 58 9.11 3.95 -0.22
C GLU A 58 9.15 5.37 -0.79
N ALA A 59 10.01 6.26 -0.27
CA ALA A 59 10.13 7.62 -0.80
C ALA A 59 10.69 7.62 -2.23
N GLU A 60 11.62 6.74 -2.53
CA GLU A 60 12.16 6.55 -3.89
C GLU A 60 11.11 5.94 -4.82
N LEU A 61 10.31 4.98 -4.34
CA LEU A 61 9.18 4.42 -5.09
C LEU A 61 8.17 5.51 -5.46
N VAL A 62 7.75 6.33 -4.49
CA VAL A 62 6.81 7.44 -4.71
C VAL A 62 7.38 8.42 -5.73
N ALA A 63 8.63 8.89 -5.53
CA ALA A 63 9.29 9.83 -6.44
C ALA A 63 9.45 9.25 -7.86
N PHE A 64 9.71 7.95 -7.97
CA PHE A 64 9.82 7.27 -9.26
C PHE A 64 8.49 7.26 -10.01
N VAL A 65 7.39 6.91 -9.34
CA VAL A 65 6.04 6.93 -9.92
C VAL A 65 5.61 8.36 -10.28
N GLU A 66 5.86 9.34 -9.41
CA GLU A 66 5.55 10.76 -9.70
C GLU A 66 6.34 11.28 -10.90
N SER A 67 7.59 10.83 -11.10
CA SER A 67 8.38 11.17 -12.28
C SER A 67 7.76 10.60 -13.58
N ALA A 68 7.20 9.39 -13.51
CA ALA A 68 6.50 8.78 -14.63
C ALA A 68 5.19 9.51 -14.98
N VAL A 69 4.45 9.94 -13.94
CA VAL A 69 3.26 10.80 -14.12
C VAL A 69 3.63 12.11 -14.80
N ALA A 70 4.70 12.77 -14.36
CA ALA A 70 5.19 14.01 -14.99
C ALA A 70 5.58 13.80 -16.45
N TYR A 71 6.34 12.73 -16.73
CA TYR A 71 6.73 12.36 -18.08
C TYR A 71 5.51 12.13 -19.01
N ALA A 72 4.52 11.40 -18.51
CA ALA A 72 3.31 11.11 -19.29
C ALA A 72 2.47 12.38 -19.58
N LYS A 73 2.42 13.32 -18.62
CA LYS A 73 1.75 14.62 -18.81
C LYS A 73 2.46 15.50 -19.85
N GLU A 74 3.79 15.47 -19.87
CA GLU A 74 4.59 16.26 -20.79
C GLU A 74 4.61 15.69 -22.22
N ASN A 75 4.73 14.37 -22.36
CA ASN A 75 4.98 13.72 -23.66
C ASN A 75 3.73 13.06 -24.27
N GLY A 76 2.63 13.01 -23.52
CA GLY A 76 1.40 12.36 -23.93
C GLY A 76 1.39 10.84 -23.72
N LYS A 77 0.18 10.27 -23.68
CA LYS A 77 -0.07 8.87 -23.31
C LYS A 77 0.70 7.89 -24.19
N ASP A 78 0.62 8.01 -25.52
CA ASP A 78 1.18 7.02 -26.44
C ASP A 78 2.71 6.92 -26.31
N MET A 79 3.39 8.08 -26.18
CA MET A 79 4.83 8.11 -25.98
C MET A 79 5.23 7.54 -24.63
N ALA A 80 4.48 7.87 -23.58
CA ALA A 80 4.71 7.35 -22.24
C ALA A 80 4.54 5.83 -22.17
N LEU A 81 3.46 5.28 -22.71
CA LEU A 81 3.24 3.83 -22.72
C LEU A 81 4.32 3.07 -23.50
N LYS A 82 4.82 3.64 -24.59
CA LYS A 82 5.95 3.08 -25.33
C LYS A 82 7.22 3.06 -24.48
N GLU A 83 7.52 4.15 -23.78
CA GLU A 83 8.69 4.24 -22.90
C GLU A 83 8.56 3.32 -21.69
N PHE A 84 7.38 3.22 -21.06
CA PHE A 84 7.12 2.32 -19.93
C PHE A 84 7.17 0.83 -20.31
N SER A 85 6.96 0.51 -21.57
CA SER A 85 7.11 -0.86 -22.09
C SER A 85 8.53 -1.20 -22.55
N ASN A 86 9.44 -0.22 -22.51
CA ASN A 86 10.83 -0.41 -22.91
C ASN A 86 11.66 -0.97 -21.76
N LYS A 87 12.09 -2.25 -21.87
CA LYS A 87 12.88 -2.95 -20.85
C LYS A 87 14.22 -2.28 -20.52
N THR A 88 14.77 -1.49 -21.44
CA THR A 88 16.03 -0.74 -21.29
C THR A 88 15.81 0.78 -21.23
N GLY A 89 14.57 1.21 -21.03
CA GLY A 89 14.18 2.62 -20.97
C GLY A 89 14.45 3.27 -19.62
N SER A 90 14.17 4.56 -19.54
CA SER A 90 14.41 5.39 -18.36
C SER A 90 13.55 5.02 -17.17
N PHE A 91 12.45 4.29 -17.41
CA PHE A 91 11.52 3.85 -16.37
C PHE A 91 11.69 2.37 -15.97
N VAL A 92 12.94 1.88 -16.07
CA VAL A 92 13.43 0.65 -15.45
C VAL A 92 14.73 0.97 -14.71
N LYS A 93 14.71 0.92 -13.36
CA LYS A 93 15.85 1.23 -12.48
C LYS A 93 15.98 0.16 -11.40
N GLY A 94 16.88 -0.80 -11.62
CA GLY A 94 16.99 -1.95 -10.71
C GLY A 94 15.66 -2.71 -10.65
N GLU A 95 15.10 -2.84 -9.46
CA GLU A 95 13.81 -3.51 -9.23
C GLU A 95 12.59 -2.63 -9.54
N LEU A 96 12.78 -1.31 -9.64
CA LEU A 96 11.70 -0.39 -9.97
C LEU A 96 11.44 -0.38 -11.47
N TYR A 97 10.19 -0.56 -11.85
CA TYR A 97 9.73 -0.39 -13.23
C TYR A 97 8.27 0.05 -13.24
N ILE A 98 7.91 0.84 -14.26
CA ILE A 98 6.53 1.29 -14.42
C ILE A 98 5.72 0.24 -15.16
N TYR A 99 4.50 0.00 -14.66
CA TYR A 99 3.42 -0.70 -15.35
C TYR A 99 2.20 0.22 -15.43
N ALA A 100 1.34 0.00 -16.41
CA ALA A 100 0.13 0.79 -16.58
C ALA A 100 -1.06 -0.09 -17.02
N TYR A 101 -2.25 0.30 -16.55
CA TYR A 101 -3.51 -0.38 -16.85
C TYR A 101 -4.63 0.64 -17.09
N ASP A 102 -5.66 0.21 -17.79
CA ASP A 102 -6.95 0.91 -17.76
C ASP A 102 -7.77 0.48 -16.51
N PHE A 103 -8.86 1.18 -16.23
CA PHE A 103 -9.73 0.86 -15.09
C PHE A 103 -10.61 -0.38 -15.31
N ASN A 104 -10.60 -0.98 -16.51
CA ASN A 104 -11.22 -2.28 -16.78
C ASN A 104 -10.26 -3.45 -16.51
N GLY A 105 -9.01 -3.16 -16.14
CA GLY A 105 -7.97 -4.16 -15.86
C GLY A 105 -7.17 -4.61 -17.08
N THR A 106 -7.25 -3.91 -18.21
CA THR A 106 -6.43 -4.18 -19.38
C THR A 106 -5.03 -3.62 -19.15
N ASN A 107 -4.01 -4.46 -19.28
CA ASN A 107 -2.62 -4.01 -19.26
C ASN A 107 -2.31 -3.18 -20.51
N ILE A 108 -1.79 -1.96 -20.34
CA ILE A 108 -1.45 -1.06 -21.45
C ILE A 108 0.04 -0.74 -21.54
N ALA A 109 0.83 -1.06 -20.51
CA ALA A 109 2.29 -1.02 -20.55
C ALA A 109 2.91 -1.92 -19.48
N HIS A 110 3.93 -2.70 -19.85
CA HIS A 110 4.73 -3.49 -18.92
C HIS A 110 6.07 -3.89 -19.54
N PRO A 111 7.24 -3.53 -18.97
CA PRO A 111 8.54 -3.81 -19.59
C PRO A 111 8.94 -5.28 -19.55
N PHE A 112 8.45 -6.06 -18.56
CA PHE A 112 8.84 -7.48 -18.38
C PHE A 112 7.73 -8.47 -18.75
N LYS A 113 6.53 -8.01 -19.10
CA LYS A 113 5.40 -8.85 -19.52
C LYS A 113 4.78 -8.31 -20.82
N PRO A 114 5.55 -8.26 -21.94
CA PRO A 114 5.05 -7.69 -23.18
C PRO A 114 3.80 -8.42 -23.71
N ASP A 115 3.68 -9.72 -23.44
CA ASP A 115 2.53 -10.54 -23.85
C ASP A 115 1.24 -10.18 -23.08
N TRP A 116 1.34 -9.39 -21.99
CA TRP A 116 0.17 -8.92 -21.26
C TRP A 116 -0.45 -7.66 -21.86
N ILE A 117 0.30 -6.94 -22.68
CA ILE A 117 -0.17 -5.66 -23.26
C ILE A 117 -1.36 -5.94 -24.19
N GLY A 118 -2.50 -5.32 -23.86
CA GLY A 118 -3.79 -5.55 -24.51
C GLY A 118 -4.67 -6.64 -23.85
N GLU A 119 -4.11 -7.43 -22.94
CA GLU A 119 -4.84 -8.47 -22.22
C GLU A 119 -5.54 -7.92 -20.96
N ASN A 120 -6.75 -8.40 -20.68
CA ASN A 120 -7.45 -8.08 -19.43
C ASN A 120 -6.95 -8.99 -18.30
N LYS A 121 -6.41 -8.39 -17.25
CA LYS A 121 -5.85 -9.05 -16.07
C LYS A 121 -6.67 -8.83 -14.79
N LEU A 122 -7.91 -8.39 -14.91
CA LEU A 122 -8.77 -8.08 -13.76
C LEU A 122 -8.96 -9.27 -12.81
N ASN A 123 -8.94 -10.49 -13.34
CA ASN A 123 -9.10 -11.72 -12.57
C ASN A 123 -7.78 -12.45 -12.32
N GLU A 124 -6.65 -11.82 -12.64
CA GLU A 124 -5.34 -12.37 -12.30
C GLU A 124 -5.16 -12.39 -10.79
N SER A 125 -4.75 -13.52 -10.25
CA SER A 125 -4.44 -13.68 -8.82
C SER A 125 -2.99 -14.02 -8.60
N ASP A 126 -2.45 -13.61 -7.47
CA ASP A 126 -1.14 -14.07 -7.02
C ASP A 126 -1.19 -15.51 -6.47
N SER A 127 -0.03 -16.02 -6.03
CA SER A 127 0.12 -17.40 -5.53
C SER A 127 -0.71 -17.69 -4.25
N ASN A 128 -1.20 -16.67 -3.55
CA ASN A 128 -2.10 -16.80 -2.39
C ASN A 128 -3.56 -16.50 -2.72
N GLY A 129 -3.91 -16.23 -3.98
CA GLY A 129 -5.27 -15.99 -4.42
C GLY A 129 -5.74 -14.54 -4.28
N VAL A 130 -4.84 -13.59 -4.04
CA VAL A 130 -5.18 -12.16 -4.01
C VAL A 130 -5.36 -11.64 -5.43
N LEU A 131 -6.53 -11.07 -5.73
CA LEU A 131 -6.86 -10.45 -7.03
C LEU A 131 -6.23 -9.05 -7.10
N TYR A 132 -4.90 -9.01 -7.25
CA TYR A 132 -4.11 -7.81 -7.03
C TYR A 132 -4.38 -6.67 -8.04
N ILE A 133 -4.78 -6.96 -9.28
CA ILE A 133 -5.15 -5.92 -10.24
C ILE A 133 -6.42 -5.18 -9.76
N ARG A 134 -7.38 -5.89 -9.16
CA ARG A 134 -8.56 -5.25 -8.56
C ARG A 134 -8.18 -4.34 -7.40
N ASN A 135 -7.26 -4.80 -6.55
CA ASN A 135 -6.77 -4.01 -5.41
C ASN A 135 -6.05 -2.75 -5.88
N LEU A 136 -5.15 -2.86 -6.88
CA LEU A 136 -4.46 -1.73 -7.49
C LEU A 136 -5.43 -0.72 -8.13
N ILE A 137 -6.45 -1.20 -8.84
CA ILE A 137 -7.53 -0.36 -9.42
C ILE A 137 -8.28 0.39 -8.33
N ASN A 138 -8.64 -0.29 -7.23
CA ASN A 138 -9.37 0.34 -6.14
C ASN A 138 -8.54 1.46 -5.50
N VAL A 139 -7.25 1.23 -5.27
CA VAL A 139 -6.34 2.26 -4.77
C VAL A 139 -6.18 3.42 -5.78
N ALA A 140 -6.06 3.12 -7.08
CA ALA A 140 -5.95 4.16 -8.10
C ALA A 140 -7.22 5.02 -8.22
N LYS A 141 -8.41 4.48 -7.92
CA LYS A 141 -9.68 5.25 -7.88
C LYS A 141 -9.68 6.31 -6.78
N GLU A 142 -8.94 6.09 -5.69
CA GLU A 142 -8.71 7.05 -4.61
C GLU A 142 -7.52 7.99 -4.91
N GLU A 143 -7.23 8.21 -6.20
CA GLU A 143 -6.15 9.02 -6.78
C GLU A 143 -4.78 8.37 -6.67
N LYS A 144 -4.35 7.89 -5.50
CA LYS A 144 -3.05 7.25 -5.28
C LYS A 144 -3.00 6.48 -3.96
N GLY A 145 -2.05 5.55 -3.84
CA GLY A 145 -1.81 4.85 -2.59
C GLY A 145 -1.02 3.55 -2.76
N PHE A 146 -0.91 2.83 -1.65
CA PHE A 146 -0.14 1.60 -1.55
C PHE A 146 -1.05 0.36 -1.43
N THR A 147 -0.57 -0.78 -1.93
CA THR A 147 -1.15 -2.11 -1.69
C THR A 147 -0.10 -3.20 -1.86
N TYR A 148 -0.27 -4.35 -1.20
CA TYR A 148 0.62 -5.48 -1.36
C TYR A 148 0.07 -6.52 -2.33
N PHE A 149 0.99 -7.20 -3.00
CA PHE A 149 0.72 -8.40 -3.81
C PHE A 149 2.02 -9.20 -4.01
N ILE A 150 1.90 -10.46 -4.35
CA ILE A 150 3.05 -11.25 -4.77
C ILE A 150 3.23 -11.12 -6.28
N PHE A 151 4.47 -10.93 -6.71
CA PHE A 151 4.80 -10.84 -8.11
C PHE A 151 6.22 -11.37 -8.39
N PRO A 152 6.45 -11.99 -9.58
CA PRO A 152 7.78 -12.43 -9.97
C PRO A 152 8.79 -11.28 -9.98
N ASN A 153 9.90 -11.43 -9.21
CA ASN A 153 10.97 -10.45 -9.17
C ASN A 153 11.95 -10.67 -10.31
N PRO A 154 12.05 -9.74 -11.30
CA PRO A 154 12.97 -9.91 -12.43
C PRO A 154 14.46 -9.90 -12.03
N ALA A 155 14.81 -9.33 -10.88
CA ALA A 155 16.16 -9.32 -10.35
C ALA A 155 16.56 -10.62 -9.65
N HIS A 156 15.57 -11.44 -9.24
CA HIS A 156 15.76 -12.69 -8.51
C HIS A 156 15.20 -13.90 -9.30
N ASP A 157 15.59 -14.05 -10.57
CA ASP A 157 15.21 -15.15 -11.46
C ASP A 157 13.70 -15.39 -11.58
N ASN A 158 12.89 -14.31 -11.46
CA ASN A 158 11.44 -14.34 -11.42
C ASN A 158 10.86 -15.19 -10.27
N ARG A 159 11.54 -15.25 -9.13
CA ARG A 159 10.97 -15.80 -7.91
C ARG A 159 9.81 -14.93 -7.45
N ASP A 160 8.74 -15.57 -7.01
CA ASP A 160 7.58 -14.89 -6.42
C ASP A 160 7.98 -14.26 -5.08
N GLU A 161 7.84 -12.95 -4.97
CA GLU A 161 8.17 -12.17 -3.77
C GLU A 161 7.05 -11.17 -3.45
N LEU A 162 6.93 -10.83 -2.16
CA LEU A 162 6.01 -9.79 -1.73
C LEU A 162 6.44 -8.44 -2.33
N LYS A 163 5.49 -7.73 -2.92
CA LYS A 163 5.72 -6.42 -3.53
C LYS A 163 4.78 -5.39 -2.93
N LEU A 164 5.35 -4.31 -2.42
CA LEU A 164 4.61 -3.10 -2.05
C LEU A 164 4.43 -2.25 -3.31
N GLY A 165 3.24 -2.27 -3.89
CA GLY A 165 2.89 -1.45 -5.04
C GLY A 165 2.44 -0.05 -4.62
N TYR A 166 2.87 0.96 -5.37
CA TYR A 166 2.34 2.32 -5.31
C TYR A 166 1.78 2.70 -6.67
N VAL A 167 0.55 3.18 -6.70
CA VAL A 167 -0.15 3.55 -7.93
C VAL A 167 -0.65 4.98 -7.89
N MET A 168 -0.75 5.60 -9.07
CA MET A 168 -1.34 6.91 -9.27
C MET A 168 -2.29 6.91 -10.47
N LYS A 169 -3.46 7.51 -10.28
CA LYS A 169 -4.40 7.82 -11.36
C LYS A 169 -3.79 8.86 -12.31
N MET A 170 -3.94 8.62 -13.60
CA MET A 170 -3.56 9.58 -14.63
C MET A 170 -4.73 10.45 -15.09
N ASP A 171 -5.84 9.79 -15.38
CA ASP A 171 -7.14 10.36 -15.72
C ASP A 171 -8.24 9.31 -15.44
N ASP A 172 -9.46 9.55 -15.88
CA ASP A 172 -10.58 8.62 -15.65
C ASP A 172 -10.49 7.32 -16.47
N ASN A 173 -9.49 7.18 -17.34
CA ASN A 173 -9.36 6.02 -18.24
C ASN A 173 -8.21 5.10 -17.87
N TRP A 174 -7.17 5.59 -17.19
CA TRP A 174 -5.98 4.81 -16.90
C TRP A 174 -5.18 5.30 -15.70
N TRP A 175 -4.34 4.42 -15.18
CA TRP A 175 -3.45 4.62 -14.05
C TRP A 175 -2.11 3.94 -14.31
N LEU A 176 -1.10 4.32 -13.56
CA LEU A 176 0.21 3.70 -13.59
C LEU A 176 0.75 3.46 -12.18
N GLY A 177 1.75 2.61 -12.08
CA GLY A 177 2.38 2.32 -10.79
C GLY A 177 3.74 1.64 -10.94
N SER A 178 4.37 1.45 -9.80
CA SER A 178 5.59 0.67 -9.61
C SER A 178 5.51 -0.06 -8.27
N GLY A 179 6.58 -0.73 -7.84
CA GLY A 179 6.58 -1.32 -6.51
C GLY A 179 7.96 -1.83 -6.09
N LEU A 180 8.15 -1.87 -4.78
CA LEU A 180 9.32 -2.42 -4.10
C LEU A 180 9.10 -3.90 -3.81
N TYR A 181 10.11 -4.72 -4.02
CA TYR A 181 10.12 -6.08 -3.52
C TYR A 181 10.60 -6.11 -2.07
N LEU A 182 9.81 -6.73 -1.19
CA LEU A 182 10.10 -6.90 0.22
C LEU A 182 10.63 -8.33 0.43
N SER A 183 11.80 -8.60 -0.13
CA SER A 183 12.38 -9.95 -0.24
C SER A 183 12.67 -10.59 1.13
N ASP A 184 12.83 -9.78 2.18
CA ASP A 184 13.05 -10.22 3.57
C ASP A 184 11.76 -10.65 4.27
N ILE A 185 10.59 -10.38 3.66
CA ILE A 185 9.29 -10.77 4.21
C ILE A 185 8.78 -12.01 3.50
N SER A 186 8.78 -13.14 4.20
CA SER A 186 8.13 -14.34 3.70
C SER A 186 6.62 -14.10 3.56
N ALA A 187 6.08 -14.26 2.36
CA ALA A 187 4.65 -14.17 2.08
C ALA A 187 4.09 -15.52 1.62
N THR A 188 4.73 -16.61 2.05
CA THR A 188 4.28 -17.97 1.73
C THR A 188 3.26 -18.42 2.76
N PHE A 189 2.02 -18.65 2.29
CA PHE A 189 0.93 -19.22 3.07
C PHE A 189 0.53 -20.55 2.44
N GLY A 190 0.49 -21.62 3.24
CA GLY A 190 0.13 -22.95 2.77
C GLY A 190 -1.29 -23.00 2.19
N GLN A 191 -1.52 -23.86 1.20
CA GLN A 191 -2.87 -24.02 0.63
C GLN A 191 -3.87 -24.43 1.71
N GLU A 192 -3.51 -25.40 2.55
CA GLU A 192 -4.34 -25.88 3.65
C GLU A 192 -4.68 -24.76 4.66
N GLU A 193 -3.69 -23.93 5.02
CA GLU A 193 -3.92 -22.77 5.92
C GLU A 193 -4.89 -21.75 5.33
N ARG A 194 -4.84 -21.53 4.00
CA ARG A 194 -5.78 -20.64 3.31
C ARG A 194 -7.18 -21.23 3.21
N ASP A 195 -7.27 -22.54 2.90
CA ASP A 195 -8.56 -23.24 2.84
C ASP A 195 -9.24 -23.27 4.21
N ASP A 196 -8.47 -23.49 5.29
CA ASP A 196 -8.94 -23.41 6.67
C ASP A 196 -9.39 -21.99 7.05
N LEU A 197 -8.68 -20.95 6.58
CA LEU A 197 -9.08 -19.55 6.79
C LEU A 197 -10.42 -19.26 6.12
N VAL A 198 -10.60 -19.70 4.88
CA VAL A 198 -11.86 -19.54 4.14
C VAL A 198 -12.99 -20.30 4.83
N ALA A 199 -12.75 -21.54 5.25
CA ALA A 199 -13.74 -22.34 5.97
C ALA A 199 -14.16 -21.67 7.29
N TYR A 200 -13.20 -21.15 8.04
CA TYR A 200 -13.44 -20.46 9.32
C TYR A 200 -14.26 -19.17 9.15
N VAL A 201 -13.97 -18.36 8.12
CA VAL A 201 -14.75 -17.16 7.83
C VAL A 201 -16.16 -17.52 7.36
N ASN A 202 -16.33 -18.59 6.56
CA ASN A 202 -17.63 -19.05 6.13
C ASN A 202 -18.46 -19.63 7.30
N GLU A 203 -17.85 -20.29 8.29
CA GLU A 203 -18.50 -20.71 9.54
C GLU A 203 -19.06 -19.49 10.29
N ALA A 204 -18.27 -18.42 10.41
CA ALA A 204 -18.70 -17.17 11.04
C ALA A 204 -19.80 -16.46 10.24
N LEU A 205 -19.69 -16.44 8.92
CA LEU A 205 -20.72 -15.89 8.04
C LEU A 205 -22.07 -16.61 8.22
N GLN A 206 -22.05 -17.93 8.19
CA GLN A 206 -23.24 -18.74 8.44
C GLN A 206 -23.82 -18.47 9.82
N PHE A 207 -22.99 -18.43 10.87
CA PHE A 207 -23.41 -18.10 12.22
C PHE A 207 -24.11 -16.72 12.28
N ALA A 208 -23.54 -15.72 11.63
CA ALA A 208 -24.12 -14.36 11.57
C ALA A 208 -25.47 -14.32 10.84
N GLN A 209 -25.61 -15.09 9.75
CA GLN A 209 -26.85 -15.19 8.99
C GLN A 209 -27.97 -15.90 9.76
N GLU A 210 -27.63 -16.92 10.55
CA GLU A 210 -28.59 -17.71 11.34
C GLU A 210 -29.05 -17.02 12.64
N ASN A 211 -28.16 -16.24 13.29
CA ASN A 211 -28.39 -15.66 14.63
C ASN A 211 -28.64 -14.14 14.61
N GLY A 212 -28.36 -13.48 13.49
CA GLY A 212 -28.46 -12.03 13.37
C GLY A 212 -27.22 -11.26 13.85
N LYS A 213 -27.18 -9.97 13.52
CA LYS A 213 -26.00 -9.11 13.71
C LYS A 213 -25.58 -9.01 15.17
N ASP A 214 -26.53 -8.70 16.07
CA ASP A 214 -26.20 -8.38 17.47
C ASP A 214 -25.65 -9.60 18.21
N ASP A 215 -26.27 -10.77 18.04
CA ASP A 215 -25.80 -12.02 18.65
C ASP A 215 -24.46 -12.45 18.06
N ALA A 216 -24.26 -12.31 16.77
CA ALA A 216 -23.00 -12.63 16.10
C ALA A 216 -21.86 -11.73 16.61
N LEU A 217 -22.08 -10.40 16.67
CA LEU A 217 -21.07 -9.46 17.16
C LEU A 217 -20.73 -9.68 18.63
N ALA A 218 -21.70 -10.05 19.47
CA ALA A 218 -21.44 -10.41 20.86
C ALA A 218 -20.48 -11.60 20.97
N VAL A 219 -20.69 -12.64 20.13
CA VAL A 219 -19.83 -13.84 20.12
C VAL A 219 -18.45 -13.54 19.49
N PHE A 220 -18.37 -12.72 18.44
CA PHE A 220 -17.10 -12.36 17.80
C PHE A 220 -16.21 -11.48 18.67
N ASN A 221 -16.78 -10.72 19.59
CA ASN A 221 -16.04 -9.88 20.55
C ASN A 221 -15.64 -10.66 21.83
N ASP A 222 -16.08 -11.90 22.02
CA ASP A 222 -15.70 -12.72 23.17
C ASP A 222 -14.37 -13.43 22.93
N LEU A 223 -13.31 -13.01 23.65
CA LEU A 223 -11.99 -13.66 23.61
C LEU A 223 -11.99 -15.15 24.00
N ASN A 224 -12.97 -15.59 24.78
CA ASN A 224 -13.12 -16.97 25.20
C ASN A 224 -14.19 -17.71 24.37
N GLY A 225 -14.73 -17.05 23.37
CA GLY A 225 -15.79 -17.58 22.51
C GLY A 225 -15.28 -18.53 21.44
N ASN A 226 -16.24 -19.17 20.75
CA ASN A 226 -15.94 -20.16 19.71
C ASN A 226 -15.22 -19.59 18.48
N PHE A 227 -15.27 -18.26 18.29
CA PHE A 227 -14.63 -17.54 17.17
C PHE A 227 -13.35 -16.82 17.58
N THR A 228 -12.66 -17.32 18.61
CA THR A 228 -11.29 -16.94 18.98
C THR A 228 -10.52 -18.22 19.32
N ARG A 229 -9.62 -18.66 18.44
CA ARG A 229 -8.86 -19.94 18.59
C ARG A 229 -7.45 -19.78 18.04
N GLU A 230 -6.44 -20.13 18.83
CA GLU A 230 -5.03 -20.23 18.39
C GLU A 230 -4.49 -18.95 17.70
N GLY A 231 -4.86 -17.75 18.21
CA GLY A 231 -4.48 -16.47 17.63
C GLY A 231 -5.32 -16.03 16.42
N ARG A 232 -6.21 -16.90 15.93
CA ARG A 232 -7.19 -16.59 14.88
C ARG A 232 -8.47 -16.05 15.54
N TYR A 233 -9.04 -15.00 14.95
CA TYR A 233 -10.25 -14.32 15.44
C TYR A 233 -11.04 -13.73 14.28
N ILE A 234 -12.33 -13.52 14.51
CA ILE A 234 -13.17 -12.77 13.57
C ILE A 234 -13.09 -11.28 13.89
N PHE A 235 -12.83 -10.47 12.88
CA PHE A 235 -13.06 -9.03 12.90
C PHE A 235 -14.29 -8.69 12.06
N ALA A 236 -14.96 -7.59 12.38
CA ALA A 236 -16.09 -7.11 11.61
C ALA A 236 -16.09 -5.57 11.54
N TYR A 237 -16.50 -5.06 10.39
CA TYR A 237 -16.63 -3.62 10.12
C TYR A 237 -17.91 -3.36 9.32
N ASP A 238 -18.44 -2.13 9.48
CA ASP A 238 -19.40 -1.62 8.51
C ASP A 238 -18.69 -1.04 7.27
N TYR A 239 -19.46 -0.61 6.28
CA TYR A 239 -18.92 -0.06 5.04
C TYR A 239 -18.49 1.42 5.14
N GLU A 240 -18.67 2.07 6.29
CA GLU A 240 -18.12 3.36 6.68
C GLU A 240 -16.80 3.24 7.46
N GLY A 241 -16.36 1.97 7.72
CA GLY A 241 -15.10 1.67 8.41
C GLY A 241 -15.20 1.69 9.93
N GLN A 242 -16.42 1.68 10.51
CA GLN A 242 -16.59 1.53 11.95
C GLN A 242 -16.30 0.09 12.36
N THR A 243 -15.51 -0.08 13.40
CA THR A 243 -15.18 -1.38 13.99
C THR A 243 -16.39 -1.94 14.73
N LEU A 244 -16.88 -3.11 14.34
CA LEU A 244 -17.99 -3.80 14.98
C LEU A 244 -17.53 -4.96 15.88
N ALA A 245 -16.47 -5.67 15.48
CA ALA A 245 -15.83 -6.70 16.29
C ALA A 245 -14.32 -6.70 16.09
N LEU A 246 -13.58 -6.73 17.21
CA LEU A 246 -12.12 -6.84 17.24
C LEU A 246 -11.67 -7.32 18.65
N PRO A 247 -11.77 -8.64 18.95
CA PRO A 247 -11.70 -9.14 20.32
C PRO A 247 -10.36 -8.89 21.02
N TYR A 248 -9.23 -8.82 20.28
CA TYR A 248 -7.92 -8.49 20.86
C TYR A 248 -7.65 -7.00 21.07
N GLN A 249 -8.52 -6.12 20.56
CA GLN A 249 -8.44 -4.66 20.71
C GLN A 249 -9.84 -4.08 20.94
N PRO A 250 -10.52 -4.47 22.05
CA PRO A 250 -11.91 -4.12 22.31
C PRO A 250 -12.11 -2.59 22.46
N GLU A 251 -11.06 -1.84 22.81
CA GLU A 251 -11.08 -0.39 22.90
C GLU A 251 -11.31 0.30 21.55
N LEU A 252 -11.10 -0.41 20.44
CA LEU A 252 -11.34 0.09 19.08
C LEU A 252 -12.76 -0.18 18.59
N VAL A 253 -13.53 -1.04 19.27
CA VAL A 253 -14.92 -1.31 18.89
C VAL A 253 -15.76 -0.04 19.03
N GLY A 254 -16.55 0.26 18.01
CA GLY A 254 -17.35 1.49 17.92
C GLY A 254 -16.58 2.70 17.39
N THR A 255 -15.28 2.57 17.07
CA THR A 255 -14.50 3.65 16.45
C THR A 255 -14.38 3.46 14.95
N SER A 256 -14.32 4.57 14.18
CA SER A 256 -13.99 4.52 12.76
C SER A 256 -12.50 4.31 12.57
N ARG A 257 -12.15 3.38 11.68
CA ARG A 257 -10.77 3.09 11.27
C ARG A 257 -10.57 3.22 9.77
N ILE A 258 -11.44 3.96 9.10
CA ILE A 258 -11.39 4.12 7.63
C ILE A 258 -10.05 4.67 7.15
N ASP A 259 -9.41 5.53 7.94
CA ASP A 259 -8.11 6.14 7.63
C ASP A 259 -6.92 5.42 8.30
N ALA A 260 -7.16 4.23 8.89
CA ALA A 260 -6.07 3.46 9.49
C ALA A 260 -5.13 2.92 8.40
N GLN A 261 -3.84 3.14 8.61
CA GLN A 261 -2.76 2.66 7.76
C GLN A 261 -1.89 1.66 8.51
N ASP A 262 -1.30 0.76 7.77
CA ASP A 262 -0.20 -0.06 8.26
C ASP A 262 1.14 0.73 8.21
N PRO A 263 2.27 0.18 8.70
CA PRO A 263 3.56 0.89 8.69
C PRO A 263 4.03 1.36 7.32
N ASN A 264 3.62 0.72 6.23
CA ASN A 264 3.97 1.08 4.85
C ASN A 264 2.89 1.92 4.15
N GLY A 265 1.94 2.48 4.91
CA GLY A 265 0.93 3.41 4.38
C GLY A 265 -0.24 2.75 3.66
N VAL A 266 -0.45 1.45 3.81
CA VAL A 266 -1.58 0.73 3.21
C VAL A 266 -2.85 0.97 4.03
N TYR A 267 -3.88 1.52 3.41
CA TYR A 267 -5.21 1.73 4.01
C TYR A 267 -5.99 0.40 4.05
N PHE A 268 -5.67 -0.45 5.01
CA PHE A 268 -6.13 -1.85 5.03
C PHE A 268 -7.64 -2.00 5.29
N ILE A 269 -8.30 -1.06 5.98
CA ILE A 269 -9.76 -1.08 6.15
C ILE A 269 -10.46 -0.74 4.83
N GLN A 270 -9.96 0.23 4.07
CA GLN A 270 -10.49 0.54 2.74
C GLN A 270 -10.32 -0.64 1.79
N GLN A 271 -9.18 -1.35 1.85
CA GLN A 271 -8.99 -2.58 1.07
C GLN A 271 -9.97 -3.69 1.48
N ALA A 272 -10.19 -3.89 2.78
CA ALA A 272 -11.18 -4.85 3.28
C ALA A 272 -12.59 -4.53 2.79
N ILE A 273 -13.01 -3.27 2.89
CA ILE A 273 -14.30 -2.76 2.39
C ILE A 273 -14.45 -3.03 0.88
N ASN A 274 -13.44 -2.65 0.08
CA ASN A 274 -13.47 -2.83 -1.36
C ASN A 274 -13.54 -4.30 -1.77
N THR A 275 -12.85 -5.17 -1.02
CA THR A 275 -12.88 -6.62 -1.23
C THR A 275 -14.24 -7.21 -0.84
N ALA A 276 -14.81 -6.81 0.30
CA ALA A 276 -16.12 -7.28 0.75
C ALA A 276 -17.27 -6.81 -0.17
N ARG A 277 -17.18 -5.60 -0.74
CA ARG A 277 -18.21 -5.06 -1.67
C ARG A 277 -18.39 -5.90 -2.94
N VAL A 278 -17.39 -6.67 -3.37
CA VAL A 278 -17.48 -7.59 -4.50
C VAL A 278 -17.82 -9.03 -4.08
N GLY A 279 -18.17 -9.21 -2.79
CA GLY A 279 -18.59 -10.46 -2.19
C GLY A 279 -17.58 -10.99 -1.15
N ASN A 280 -16.43 -11.40 -1.58
CA ASN A 280 -15.36 -11.93 -0.73
C ASN A 280 -14.01 -11.89 -1.43
N GLY A 281 -12.92 -12.11 -0.67
CA GLY A 281 -11.59 -12.23 -1.23
C GLY A 281 -10.46 -12.07 -0.21
N PHE A 282 -9.25 -12.23 -0.74
CA PHE A 282 -8.01 -12.09 0.03
C PHE A 282 -7.37 -10.72 -0.18
N PHE A 283 -6.65 -10.22 0.85
CA PHE A 283 -5.77 -9.06 0.78
C PHE A 283 -4.71 -9.12 1.87
N TYR A 284 -3.61 -8.35 1.69
CA TYR A 284 -2.50 -8.27 2.64
C TYR A 284 -2.44 -6.92 3.34
N TYR A 285 -1.94 -6.95 4.56
CA TYR A 285 -1.50 -5.77 5.33
C TYR A 285 -0.59 -6.20 6.48
N ILE A 286 0.18 -5.28 7.05
CA ILE A 286 0.94 -5.52 8.26
C ILE A 286 0.04 -5.21 9.46
N TYR A 287 -0.01 -6.12 10.44
CA TYR A 287 -0.87 -5.96 11.61
C TYR A 287 -0.29 -6.67 12.84
N PRO A 288 -0.57 -6.15 14.06
CA PRO A 288 -0.16 -6.81 15.30
C PRO A 288 -0.67 -8.25 15.40
N ASP A 289 0.24 -9.19 15.62
CA ASP A 289 -0.05 -10.63 15.78
C ASP A 289 -0.29 -10.97 17.24
N PRO A 290 -1.54 -11.35 17.65
CA PRO A 290 -1.84 -11.66 19.04
C PRO A 290 -1.07 -12.87 19.57
N SER A 291 -0.70 -13.83 18.70
CA SER A 291 0.05 -15.02 19.09
C SER A 291 1.53 -14.70 19.40
N ARG A 292 2.01 -13.55 18.96
CA ARG A 292 3.39 -13.07 19.14
C ARG A 292 3.46 -11.75 19.93
N ASN A 293 2.69 -11.64 21.01
CA ASN A 293 2.66 -10.44 21.87
C ASN A 293 2.41 -9.13 21.09
N MET A 294 1.54 -9.15 20.10
CA MET A 294 1.19 -7.98 19.27
C MET A 294 2.38 -7.43 18.45
N ILE A 295 3.38 -8.26 18.13
CA ILE A 295 4.42 -7.89 17.18
C ILE A 295 3.81 -7.79 15.78
N GLU A 296 4.13 -6.73 15.05
CA GLU A 296 3.66 -6.52 13.69
C GLU A 296 4.20 -7.58 12.73
N ALA A 297 3.32 -8.13 11.91
CA ALA A 297 3.65 -9.11 10.90
C ALA A 297 2.75 -8.98 9.68
N LEU A 298 3.22 -9.48 8.53
CA LEU A 298 2.40 -9.59 7.34
C LEU A 298 1.21 -10.53 7.63
N LYS A 299 0.02 -10.04 7.36
CA LYS A 299 -1.24 -10.77 7.52
C LYS A 299 -1.92 -10.94 6.17
N LEU A 300 -2.25 -12.17 5.82
CA LEU A 300 -3.17 -12.49 4.75
C LEU A 300 -4.56 -12.62 5.35
N SER A 301 -5.48 -11.75 5.00
CA SER A 301 -6.86 -11.80 5.45
C SER A 301 -7.82 -12.20 4.34
N TYR A 302 -8.86 -12.92 4.72
CA TYR A 302 -10.03 -13.21 3.89
C TYR A 302 -11.25 -12.53 4.51
N VAL A 303 -12.00 -11.80 3.70
CA VAL A 303 -13.25 -11.15 4.11
C VAL A 303 -14.42 -11.69 3.31
N ALA A 304 -15.60 -11.65 3.93
CA ALA A 304 -16.86 -11.99 3.29
C ALA A 304 -17.94 -10.98 3.64
N ASN A 305 -18.71 -10.57 2.62
CA ASN A 305 -19.89 -9.76 2.81
C ASN A 305 -20.94 -10.52 3.61
N VAL A 306 -21.55 -9.88 4.62
CA VAL A 306 -22.70 -10.44 5.34
C VAL A 306 -24.00 -9.94 4.69
N ASP A 307 -24.10 -8.63 4.55
CA ASP A 307 -25.22 -7.92 3.93
C ASP A 307 -24.78 -6.52 3.44
N ASP A 308 -25.73 -5.66 3.04
CA ASP A 308 -25.44 -4.31 2.55
C ASP A 308 -24.91 -3.36 3.65
N ALA A 309 -24.92 -3.75 4.93
CA ALA A 309 -24.54 -2.91 6.05
C ALA A 309 -23.16 -3.23 6.63
N TRP A 310 -22.69 -4.47 6.53
CA TRP A 310 -21.45 -4.90 7.17
C TRP A 310 -20.84 -6.17 6.57
N PHE A 311 -19.59 -6.39 6.90
CA PHE A 311 -18.81 -7.56 6.51
C PHE A 311 -17.96 -8.07 7.68
N LEU A 312 -17.48 -9.29 7.56
CA LEU A 312 -16.60 -9.93 8.52
C LEU A 312 -15.39 -10.56 7.82
N GLY A 313 -14.39 -10.89 8.62
CA GLY A 313 -13.21 -11.55 8.09
C GLY A 313 -12.32 -12.10 9.20
N SER A 314 -11.28 -12.78 8.78
CA SER A 314 -10.20 -13.28 9.62
C SER A 314 -8.89 -13.25 8.84
N GLY A 315 -7.78 -13.62 9.46
CA GLY A 315 -6.50 -13.68 8.77
C GLY A 315 -5.50 -14.60 9.46
N ILE A 316 -4.49 -14.97 8.69
CA ILE A 316 -3.32 -15.73 9.11
C ILE A 316 -2.08 -14.86 8.97
N TYR A 317 -1.12 -15.05 9.85
CA TYR A 317 0.12 -14.28 9.86
C TYR A 317 1.26 -15.06 9.20
N ALA A 318 2.10 -14.35 8.47
CA ALA A 318 3.33 -14.93 7.94
C ALA A 318 4.20 -15.46 9.09
N LYS A 319 4.74 -16.66 8.92
CA LYS A 319 5.69 -17.23 9.87
C LYS A 319 6.97 -16.39 9.79
N GLY A 320 7.37 -15.78 10.90
CA GLY A 320 8.69 -15.16 10.99
C GLY A 320 9.76 -16.23 10.75
N GLU A 321 10.91 -15.84 10.21
CA GLU A 321 12.08 -16.73 10.25
C GLU A 321 12.31 -17.09 11.72
N GLU A 322 12.26 -18.37 12.06
CA GLU A 322 12.72 -18.83 13.35
C GLU A 322 14.21 -18.46 13.43
N ALA A 323 14.56 -17.62 14.38
CA ALA A 323 15.96 -17.31 14.67
C ALA A 323 16.64 -18.63 15.04
N ASN A 324 17.41 -19.20 14.09
CA ASN A 324 18.26 -20.35 14.31
C ASN A 324 19.42 -20.03 15.27
#